data_66006e02207238a74d473c05e8864c62
#
_entry.id   66006e02207238a74d473c05e8864c62
#
_cell.length_a   1.000
_cell.length_b   1.000
_cell.length_c   1.000
_cell.angle_alpha   90.00
_cell.angle_beta   90.00
_cell.angle_gamma   90.00
#
_symmetry.space_group_name_H-M   'P 1'
#
loop_
_entity.id
_entity.type
_entity.pdbx_description
1 polymer ?
#
loop_
_entity_poly.entity_id
_entity_poly.type
_entity_poly.pdbx_seq_one_letter_code
_entity_poly.pdbx_strand_id
1 'polypeptide(L)'
;MNQYAASQPSRKKAVFSLLILLALTCVIVLILRDHWAEITAALAQLNLWQVLVVLALGISYPLLEGCVSYVIVRGRLHGFTLRQGIDNAWCGTFGNVVTLGAGAVPVQTWYLHQAGLPIGPGVGLMTLQYVFHKTTVLLYATVMLLLQHKWLAANTTGVLKYLPMAYAVVALVIVALVLVCVSPLVQNLARWALGFLPKTEKWQQRRADWLEQLDVLGTESRLLLADKARCVQIFALQALKLFLLFCLPWLCIRFMQLSPLSFARVQLLTSLMLFVSNALPNVAGMGSIETAFLLLYSSFLPSGEVMSVLMLYRIASYYFVFAASAVGFFLAQRRLTRTPPKEA
;
A
#
# COMPACT_ATOMS: atom_id res chain seq x y z
N MET A 1 -14.98 34.90 11.86
CA MET A 1 -13.77 35.71 11.78
C MET A 1 -12.66 35.08 12.61
N ASN A 2 -11.59 34.76 11.89
CA ASN A 2 -10.21 34.49 12.38
C ASN A 2 -9.96 33.71 13.66
N GLN A 3 -9.46 32.47 13.50
CA GLN A 3 -8.27 32.00 14.24
C GLN A 3 -7.81 30.60 13.73
N TYR A 4 -7.28 30.56 12.51
CA TYR A 4 -6.35 29.50 12.12
C TYR A 4 -5.09 30.15 11.54
N ALA A 5 -4.38 30.92 12.38
CA ALA A 5 -3.00 31.23 12.12
C ALA A 5 -2.23 29.90 12.16
N ALA A 6 -1.61 29.54 11.04
CA ALA A 6 -0.71 28.40 10.96
C ALA A 6 0.40 28.58 12.01
N SER A 7 0.24 27.92 13.16
CA SER A 7 1.26 27.92 14.21
C SER A 7 2.50 27.24 13.64
N GLN A 8 3.59 27.98 13.49
CA GLN A 8 4.90 27.40 13.23
C GLN A 8 5.13 26.25 14.22
N PRO A 9 5.58 25.07 13.76
CA PRO A 9 5.81 23.95 14.65
C PRO A 9 6.77 24.39 15.75
N SER A 10 6.33 24.31 17.00
CA SER A 10 7.19 24.70 18.13
C SER A 10 8.51 23.92 18.03
N ARG A 11 9.65 24.52 18.39
CA ARG A 11 10.96 23.84 18.39
C ARG A 11 10.91 22.46 19.05
N LYS A 12 10.07 22.28 20.07
CA LYS A 12 9.83 21.00 20.74
C LYS A 12 9.21 19.95 19.82
N LYS A 13 8.21 20.32 18.98
CA LYS A 13 7.59 19.42 18.01
C LYS A 13 8.56 19.04 16.88
N ALA A 14 9.38 19.97 16.42
CA ALA A 14 10.41 19.71 15.41
C ALA A 14 11.51 18.78 15.95
N VAL A 15 11.98 19.00 17.19
CA VAL A 15 12.95 18.12 17.86
C VAL A 15 12.35 16.74 18.10
N PHE A 16 11.10 16.64 18.54
CA PHE A 16 10.41 15.36 18.75
C PHE A 16 10.26 14.56 17.43
N SER A 17 9.87 15.23 16.33
CA SER A 17 9.83 14.61 15.00
C SER A 17 11.22 14.14 14.54
N LEU A 18 12.27 14.92 14.82
CA LEU A 18 13.64 14.53 14.50
C LEU A 18 14.10 13.31 15.33
N LEU A 19 13.77 13.27 16.62
CA LEU A 19 14.07 12.12 17.47
C LEU A 19 13.34 10.85 17.03
N ILE A 20 12.05 10.96 16.65
CA ILE A 20 11.32 9.83 16.08
C ILE A 20 11.97 9.36 14.77
N LEU A 21 12.35 10.28 13.89
CA LEU A 21 13.03 9.95 12.65
C LEU A 21 14.37 9.25 12.92
N LEU A 22 15.14 9.74 13.88
CA LEU A 22 16.42 9.15 14.28
C LEU A 22 16.23 7.75 14.88
N ALA A 23 15.26 7.59 15.78
CA ALA A 23 14.90 6.29 16.35
C ALA A 23 14.47 5.28 15.29
N LEU A 24 13.64 5.70 14.31
CA LEU A 24 13.20 4.87 13.20
C LEU A 24 14.35 4.52 12.26
N THR A 25 15.24 5.48 11.97
CA THR A 25 16.45 5.22 11.18
C THR A 25 17.33 4.19 11.90
N CYS A 26 17.49 4.30 13.21
CA CYS A 26 18.21 3.30 14.01
C CYS A 26 17.55 1.92 13.93
N VAL A 27 16.23 1.84 14.08
CA VAL A 27 15.50 0.55 13.95
C VAL A 27 15.71 -0.08 12.58
N ILE A 28 15.65 0.72 11.50
CA ILE A 28 15.88 0.22 10.14
C ILE A 28 17.32 -0.23 9.95
N VAL A 29 18.29 0.55 10.45
CA VAL A 29 19.71 0.15 10.41
C VAL A 29 19.95 -1.14 11.17
N LEU A 30 19.31 -1.33 12.33
CA LEU A 30 19.40 -2.58 13.11
C LEU A 30 18.81 -3.76 12.34
N ILE A 31 17.62 -3.60 11.75
CA ILE A 31 16.99 -4.65 10.92
C ILE A 31 17.85 -4.98 9.69
N LEU A 32 18.38 -3.97 9.01
CA LEU A 32 19.28 -4.16 7.88
C LEU A 32 20.59 -4.84 8.30
N ARG A 33 21.13 -4.50 9.49
CA ARG A 33 22.34 -5.08 10.02
C ARG A 33 22.21 -6.59 10.21
N ASP A 34 21.08 -7.05 10.75
CA ASP A 34 20.86 -8.48 11.01
C ASP A 34 20.75 -9.30 9.70
N HIS A 35 20.35 -8.65 8.59
CA HIS A 35 20.25 -9.27 7.25
C HIS A 35 21.35 -8.82 6.28
N TRP A 36 22.36 -8.06 6.75
CA TRP A 36 23.34 -7.45 5.85
C TRP A 36 24.16 -8.47 5.05
N ALA A 37 24.53 -9.57 5.68
CA ALA A 37 25.26 -10.65 5.01
C ALA A 37 24.41 -11.30 3.88
N GLU A 38 23.14 -11.53 4.14
CA GLU A 38 22.20 -12.11 3.16
C GLU A 38 21.94 -11.12 2.00
N ILE A 39 21.77 -9.83 2.32
CA ILE A 39 21.59 -8.74 1.35
C ILE A 39 22.82 -8.64 0.43
N THR A 40 24.01 -8.58 1.00
CA THR A 40 25.24 -8.46 0.22
C THR A 40 25.51 -9.71 -0.63
N ALA A 41 25.25 -10.91 -0.10
CA ALA A 41 25.39 -12.14 -0.84
C ALA A 41 24.38 -12.22 -2.02
N ALA A 42 23.15 -11.80 -1.83
CA ALA A 42 22.14 -11.75 -2.88
C ALA A 42 22.50 -10.71 -3.97
N LEU A 43 22.97 -9.52 -3.58
CA LEU A 43 23.39 -8.49 -4.54
C LEU A 43 24.66 -8.86 -5.27
N ALA A 44 25.60 -9.58 -4.64
CA ALA A 44 26.84 -10.02 -5.28
C ALA A 44 26.62 -11.01 -6.45
N GLN A 45 25.46 -11.64 -6.52
CA GLN A 45 25.09 -12.53 -7.64
C GLN A 45 24.59 -11.76 -8.87
N LEU A 46 24.37 -10.46 -8.77
CA LEU A 46 23.82 -9.62 -9.84
C LEU A 46 24.90 -8.65 -10.34
N ASN A 47 24.89 -8.39 -11.64
CA ASN A 47 25.65 -7.27 -12.19
C ASN A 47 24.91 -5.94 -11.96
N LEU A 48 25.64 -4.83 -12.10
CA LEU A 48 25.10 -3.48 -11.83
C LEU A 48 23.83 -3.17 -12.63
N TRP A 49 23.76 -3.59 -13.90
CA TRP A 49 22.59 -3.36 -14.74
C TRP A 49 21.34 -4.09 -14.19
N GLN A 50 21.50 -5.34 -13.78
CA GLN A 50 20.42 -6.14 -13.18
C GLN A 50 19.90 -5.51 -11.89
N VAL A 51 20.80 -5.03 -11.04
CA VAL A 51 20.43 -4.29 -9.82
C VAL A 51 19.62 -3.04 -10.18
N LEU A 52 20.08 -2.22 -11.14
CA LEU A 52 19.38 -1.01 -11.58
C LEU A 52 17.96 -1.31 -12.11
N VAL A 53 17.80 -2.38 -12.91
CA VAL A 53 16.48 -2.81 -13.41
C VAL A 53 15.54 -3.21 -12.26
N VAL A 54 16.03 -4.00 -11.30
CA VAL A 54 15.25 -4.45 -10.15
C VAL A 54 14.82 -3.25 -9.28
N LEU A 55 15.73 -2.30 -9.02
CA LEU A 55 15.42 -1.08 -8.27
C LEU A 55 14.45 -0.15 -9.02
N ALA A 56 14.61 -0.01 -10.35
CA ALA A 56 13.71 0.79 -11.17
C ALA A 56 12.27 0.23 -11.16
N LEU A 57 12.11 -1.09 -11.19
CA LEU A 57 10.81 -1.71 -11.02
C LEU A 57 10.23 -1.48 -9.61
N GLY A 58 11.05 -1.55 -8.57
CA GLY A 58 10.62 -1.24 -7.21
C GLY A 58 10.07 0.18 -7.09
N ILE A 59 10.80 1.16 -7.64
CA ILE A 59 10.41 2.58 -7.62
C ILE A 59 9.17 2.87 -8.48
N SER A 60 8.88 2.05 -9.49
CA SER A 60 7.67 2.22 -10.31
C SER A 60 6.39 2.12 -9.49
N TYR A 61 6.40 1.36 -8.39
CA TYR A 61 5.23 1.17 -7.53
C TYR A 61 4.74 2.49 -6.90
N PRO A 62 5.54 3.25 -6.12
CA PRO A 62 5.08 4.53 -5.56
C PRO A 62 4.85 5.60 -6.63
N LEU A 63 5.53 5.55 -7.78
CA LEU A 63 5.26 6.49 -8.87
C LEU A 63 3.87 6.25 -9.48
N LEU A 64 3.50 5.01 -9.75
CA LEU A 64 2.16 4.65 -10.23
C LEU A 64 1.09 4.89 -9.17
N GLU A 65 1.40 4.68 -7.88
CA GLU A 65 0.51 5.07 -6.78
C GLU A 65 0.27 6.59 -6.79
N GLY A 66 1.28 7.39 -7.12
CA GLY A 66 1.14 8.83 -7.32
C GLY A 66 0.23 9.19 -8.51
N CYS A 67 0.30 8.44 -9.61
CA CYS A 67 -0.62 8.58 -10.74
C CYS A 67 -2.06 8.27 -10.31
N VAL A 68 -2.27 7.21 -9.52
CA VAL A 68 -3.58 6.86 -8.98
C VAL A 68 -4.10 7.98 -8.07
N SER A 69 -3.27 8.46 -7.14
CA SER A 69 -3.62 9.57 -6.27
C SER A 69 -4.03 10.82 -7.07
N TYR A 70 -3.28 11.16 -8.13
CA TYR A 70 -3.62 12.25 -9.02
C TYR A 70 -5.00 12.05 -9.67
N VAL A 71 -5.28 10.87 -10.23
CA VAL A 71 -6.57 10.59 -10.89
C VAL A 71 -7.74 10.68 -9.90
N ILE A 72 -7.56 10.21 -8.69
CA ILE A 72 -8.58 10.25 -7.63
C ILE A 72 -8.85 11.69 -7.18
N VAL A 73 -7.80 12.44 -6.84
CA VAL A 73 -7.91 13.75 -6.18
C VAL A 73 -8.30 14.87 -7.14
N ARG A 74 -7.85 14.83 -8.40
CA ARG A 74 -8.12 15.90 -9.39
C ARG A 74 -9.59 16.18 -9.62
N GLY A 75 -10.48 15.24 -9.27
CA GLY A 75 -11.93 15.45 -9.37
C GLY A 75 -12.54 16.26 -8.23
N ARG A 76 -11.80 16.45 -7.14
CA ARG A 76 -12.25 17.17 -5.94
C ARG A 76 -11.42 18.44 -5.68
N LEU A 77 -10.17 18.46 -6.12
CA LEU A 77 -9.27 19.60 -5.97
C LEU A 77 -8.83 20.11 -7.35
N HIS A 78 -9.42 21.22 -7.79
CA HIS A 78 -9.05 21.85 -9.05
C HIS A 78 -7.60 22.35 -9.02
N GLY A 79 -6.87 22.06 -10.11
CA GLY A 79 -5.45 22.41 -10.20
C GLY A 79 -4.50 21.48 -9.47
N PHE A 80 -4.99 20.35 -8.92
CA PHE A 80 -4.13 19.29 -8.40
C PHE A 80 -3.31 18.67 -9.53
N THR A 81 -1.99 18.66 -9.37
CA THR A 81 -1.04 18.26 -10.42
C THR A 81 -0.57 16.81 -10.21
N LEU A 82 -0.07 16.19 -11.29
CA LEU A 82 0.54 14.84 -11.21
C LEU A 82 1.71 14.82 -10.21
N ARG A 83 2.51 15.90 -10.15
CA ARG A 83 3.60 16.03 -9.18
C ARG A 83 3.09 15.97 -7.74
N GLN A 84 1.99 16.66 -7.44
CA GLN A 84 1.37 16.59 -6.12
C GLN A 84 0.81 15.20 -5.82
N GLY A 85 0.31 14.48 -6.82
CA GLY A 85 -0.07 13.08 -6.68
C GLY A 85 1.11 12.18 -6.30
N ILE A 86 2.26 12.36 -6.95
CA ILE A 86 3.51 11.65 -6.63
C ILE A 86 4.01 12.05 -5.22
N ASP A 87 4.01 13.33 -4.89
CA ASP A 87 4.38 13.81 -3.57
C ASP A 87 3.48 13.19 -2.47
N ASN A 88 2.16 13.08 -2.73
CA ASN A 88 1.22 12.42 -1.83
C ASN A 88 1.51 10.92 -1.65
N ALA A 89 1.90 10.22 -2.72
CA ALA A 89 2.29 8.82 -2.64
C ALA A 89 3.58 8.61 -1.84
N TRP A 90 4.57 9.49 -1.99
CA TRP A 90 5.78 9.48 -1.15
C TRP A 90 5.44 9.70 0.33
N CYS A 91 4.55 10.65 0.61
CA CYS A 91 4.07 10.90 1.97
C CYS A 91 3.38 9.65 2.56
N GLY A 92 2.53 8.99 1.78
CA GLY A 92 1.86 7.77 2.20
C GLY A 92 2.82 6.60 2.45
N THR A 93 3.78 6.38 1.55
CA THR A 93 4.78 5.32 1.67
C THR A 93 5.66 5.53 2.90
N PHE A 94 6.19 6.74 3.08
CA PHE A 94 6.97 7.10 4.25
C PHE A 94 6.16 6.96 5.55
N GLY A 95 4.96 7.55 5.57
CA GLY A 95 4.05 7.49 6.71
C GLY A 95 3.69 6.07 7.12
N ASN A 96 3.47 5.18 6.15
CA ASN A 96 3.16 3.77 6.42
C ASN A 96 4.28 3.05 7.17
N VAL A 97 5.53 3.24 6.77
CA VAL A 97 6.68 2.60 7.42
C VAL A 97 6.92 3.19 8.80
N VAL A 98 6.94 4.53 8.90
CA VAL A 98 7.24 5.26 10.15
C VAL A 98 6.23 4.99 11.26
N THR A 99 4.97 4.70 10.92
CA THR A 99 3.91 4.41 11.88
C THR A 99 3.57 2.92 12.01
N LEU A 100 4.47 2.06 11.57
CA LEU A 100 4.30 0.60 11.67
C LEU A 100 3.05 0.07 10.95
N GLY A 101 2.69 0.70 9.82
CA GLY A 101 1.59 0.24 8.96
C GLY A 101 0.29 1.04 9.05
N ALA A 102 0.15 1.96 10.01
CA ALA A 102 -1.09 2.70 10.23
C ALA A 102 -1.14 4.11 9.59
N GLY A 103 -0.02 4.66 9.14
CA GLY A 103 0.11 6.08 8.80
C GLY A 103 -0.09 6.46 7.35
N ALA A 104 -0.33 5.52 6.44
CA ALA A 104 -0.48 5.89 5.04
C ALA A 104 -1.62 6.90 4.83
N VAL A 105 -2.85 6.53 5.18
CA VAL A 105 -4.03 7.41 5.02
C VAL A 105 -3.92 8.72 5.81
N PRO A 106 -3.56 8.73 7.12
CA PRO A 106 -3.40 9.97 7.85
C PRO A 106 -2.38 10.95 7.25
N VAL A 107 -1.20 10.45 6.84
CA VAL A 107 -0.13 11.31 6.30
C VAL A 107 -0.47 11.82 4.90
N GLN A 108 -1.11 10.99 4.06
CA GLN A 108 -1.64 11.40 2.77
C GLN A 108 -2.73 12.47 2.92
N THR A 109 -3.67 12.25 3.86
CA THR A 109 -4.73 13.24 4.15
C THR A 109 -4.16 14.56 4.65
N TRP A 110 -3.14 14.50 5.53
CA TRP A 110 -2.44 15.70 5.97
C TRP A 110 -1.81 16.47 4.79
N TYR A 111 -1.13 15.75 3.87
CA TYR A 111 -0.56 16.37 2.68
C TYR A 111 -1.63 17.03 1.81
N LEU A 112 -2.75 16.34 1.56
CA LEU A 112 -3.87 16.86 0.77
C LEU A 112 -4.53 18.07 1.43
N HIS A 113 -4.61 18.07 2.75
CA HIS A 113 -5.12 19.24 3.50
C HIS A 113 -4.23 20.46 3.32
N GLN A 114 -2.92 20.29 3.39
CA GLN A 114 -1.97 21.36 3.09
C GLN A 114 -2.06 21.84 1.61
N ALA A 115 -2.49 20.97 0.71
CA ALA A 115 -2.71 21.31 -0.70
C ALA A 115 -4.09 21.97 -0.97
N GLY A 116 -4.94 22.12 0.07
CA GLY A 116 -6.23 22.82 -0.02
C GLY A 116 -7.47 21.91 -0.02
N LEU A 117 -7.34 20.61 0.19
CA LEU A 117 -8.48 19.68 0.31
C LEU A 117 -8.94 19.59 1.77
N PRO A 118 -10.23 19.71 2.10
CA PRO A 118 -10.72 19.48 3.46
C PRO A 118 -10.39 18.06 3.97
N ILE A 119 -10.19 17.92 5.29
CA ILE A 119 -9.75 16.66 5.92
C ILE A 119 -10.72 15.52 5.63
N GLY A 120 -12.03 15.73 5.79
CA GLY A 120 -13.05 14.70 5.56
C GLY A 120 -12.95 14.07 4.16
N PRO A 121 -13.13 14.85 3.09
CA PRO A 121 -12.92 14.38 1.71
C PRO A 121 -11.54 13.73 1.50
N GLY A 122 -10.47 14.26 2.09
CA GLY A 122 -9.13 13.69 2.03
C GLY A 122 -9.08 12.26 2.59
N VAL A 123 -9.64 12.02 3.78
CA VAL A 123 -9.75 10.68 4.37
C VAL A 123 -10.58 9.76 3.48
N GLY A 124 -11.73 10.24 3.00
CA GLY A 124 -12.62 9.46 2.13
C GLY A 124 -11.91 9.01 0.85
N LEU A 125 -11.23 9.92 0.14
CA LEU A 125 -10.53 9.61 -1.11
C LEU A 125 -9.34 8.67 -0.90
N MET A 126 -8.55 8.85 0.17
CA MET A 126 -7.41 7.95 0.46
C MET A 126 -7.89 6.58 0.90
N THR A 127 -9.00 6.49 1.62
CA THR A 127 -9.66 5.22 1.93
C THR A 127 -10.15 4.52 0.65
N LEU A 128 -10.77 5.25 -0.27
CA LEU A 128 -11.18 4.70 -1.57
C LEU A 128 -9.97 4.22 -2.38
N GLN A 129 -8.87 4.97 -2.42
CA GLN A 129 -7.62 4.52 -3.05
C GLN A 129 -7.17 3.16 -2.50
N TYR A 130 -7.21 3.00 -1.19
CA TYR A 130 -6.91 1.72 -0.53
C TYR A 130 -7.89 0.62 -0.95
N VAL A 131 -9.20 0.89 -1.01
CA VAL A 131 -10.23 -0.07 -1.43
C VAL A 131 -10.02 -0.49 -2.88
N PHE A 132 -9.76 0.45 -3.80
CA PHE A 132 -9.43 0.15 -5.19
C PHE A 132 -8.18 -0.75 -5.29
N HIS A 133 -7.15 -0.45 -4.51
CA HIS A 133 -5.95 -1.29 -4.47
C HIS A 133 -6.29 -2.73 -4.03
N LYS A 134 -6.99 -2.91 -2.91
CA LYS A 134 -7.37 -4.25 -2.40
C LYS A 134 -8.27 -5.01 -3.38
N THR A 135 -9.21 -4.32 -4.00
CA THR A 135 -10.07 -4.90 -5.04
C THR A 135 -9.25 -5.35 -6.25
N THR A 136 -8.28 -4.54 -6.69
CA THR A 136 -7.41 -4.92 -7.81
C THR A 136 -6.52 -6.12 -7.46
N VAL A 137 -6.00 -6.20 -6.22
CA VAL A 137 -5.24 -7.37 -5.75
C VAL A 137 -6.11 -8.63 -5.80
N LEU A 138 -7.36 -8.56 -5.31
CA LEU A 138 -8.32 -9.67 -5.38
C LEU A 138 -8.59 -10.09 -6.82
N LEU A 139 -8.93 -9.13 -7.70
CA LEU A 139 -9.24 -9.41 -9.10
C LEU A 139 -8.02 -10.02 -9.81
N TYR A 140 -6.83 -9.46 -9.60
CA TYR A 140 -5.60 -9.96 -10.21
C TYR A 140 -5.30 -11.40 -9.77
N ALA A 141 -5.35 -11.68 -8.46
CA ALA A 141 -5.16 -13.01 -7.93
C ALA A 141 -6.20 -14.01 -8.45
N THR A 142 -7.47 -13.58 -8.55
CA THR A 142 -8.56 -14.39 -9.13
C THR A 142 -8.28 -14.76 -10.59
N VAL A 143 -7.92 -13.77 -11.42
CA VAL A 143 -7.60 -14.00 -12.83
C VAL A 143 -6.42 -14.97 -12.96
N MET A 144 -5.35 -14.77 -12.19
CA MET A 144 -4.20 -15.68 -12.22
C MET A 144 -4.55 -17.09 -11.74
N LEU A 145 -5.40 -17.23 -10.71
CA LEU A 145 -5.91 -18.52 -10.27
C LEU A 145 -6.70 -19.22 -11.38
N LEU A 146 -7.60 -18.53 -12.06
CA LEU A 146 -8.38 -19.09 -13.16
C LEU A 146 -7.49 -19.53 -14.33
N LEU A 147 -6.48 -18.74 -14.67
CA LEU A 147 -5.55 -19.05 -15.77
C LEU A 147 -4.62 -20.22 -15.45
N GLN A 148 -4.24 -20.43 -14.17
CA GLN A 148 -3.23 -21.39 -13.75
C GLN A 148 -3.80 -22.48 -12.82
N HIS A 149 -5.12 -22.64 -12.73
CA HIS A 149 -5.78 -23.57 -11.80
C HIS A 149 -5.31 -25.02 -11.95
N LYS A 150 -5.12 -25.51 -13.20
CA LYS A 150 -4.65 -26.88 -13.47
C LYS A 150 -3.25 -27.11 -12.93
N TRP A 151 -2.36 -26.12 -13.16
CA TRP A 151 -0.98 -26.23 -12.66
C TRP A 151 -0.95 -26.16 -11.13
N LEU A 152 -1.70 -25.25 -10.54
CA LEU A 152 -1.75 -25.13 -9.08
C LEU A 152 -2.31 -26.41 -8.45
N ALA A 153 -3.42 -26.95 -8.95
CA ALA A 153 -4.03 -28.18 -8.43
C ALA A 153 -3.09 -29.39 -8.50
N ALA A 154 -2.30 -29.52 -9.60
CA ALA A 154 -1.34 -30.59 -9.77
C ALA A 154 -0.12 -30.49 -8.82
N ASN A 155 0.14 -29.30 -8.26
CA ASN A 155 1.30 -29.00 -7.42
C ASN A 155 0.90 -28.62 -5.98
N THR A 156 -0.37 -28.71 -5.62
CA THR A 156 -0.86 -28.37 -4.28
C THR A 156 -0.54 -29.50 -3.30
N THR A 157 0.50 -29.31 -2.50
CA THR A 157 0.92 -30.26 -1.45
C THR A 157 1.09 -29.54 -0.12
N GLY A 158 1.12 -30.29 0.97
CA GLY A 158 1.40 -29.76 2.30
C GLY A 158 0.45 -28.64 2.72
N VAL A 159 1.01 -27.48 3.08
CA VAL A 159 0.26 -26.33 3.58
C VAL A 159 -0.59 -25.64 2.49
N LEU A 160 -0.23 -25.79 1.22
CA LEU A 160 -0.96 -25.20 0.11
C LEU A 160 -2.40 -25.72 -0.03
N LYS A 161 -2.73 -26.88 0.56
CA LYS A 161 -4.11 -27.39 0.60
C LYS A 161 -5.09 -26.46 1.32
N TYR A 162 -4.61 -25.60 2.22
CA TYR A 162 -5.42 -24.61 2.94
C TYR A 162 -5.58 -23.28 2.18
N LEU A 163 -4.89 -23.13 1.06
CA LEU A 163 -4.94 -21.90 0.25
C LEU A 163 -6.37 -21.50 -0.18
N PRO A 164 -7.28 -22.42 -0.60
CA PRO A 164 -8.66 -22.05 -0.95
C PRO A 164 -9.43 -21.46 0.23
N MET A 165 -9.23 -21.98 1.44
CA MET A 165 -9.87 -21.46 2.65
C MET A 165 -9.33 -20.05 3.00
N ALA A 166 -8.01 -19.89 3.00
CA ALA A 166 -7.38 -18.57 3.21
C ALA A 166 -7.84 -17.57 2.16
N TYR A 167 -7.93 -18.00 0.90
CA TYR A 167 -8.45 -17.18 -0.19
C TYR A 167 -9.88 -16.73 0.08
N ALA A 168 -10.79 -17.65 0.44
CA ALA A 168 -12.19 -17.34 0.70
C ALA A 168 -12.34 -16.32 1.84
N VAL A 169 -11.59 -16.47 2.93
CA VAL A 169 -11.63 -15.53 4.07
C VAL A 169 -11.18 -14.13 3.66
N VAL A 170 -10.03 -14.01 2.97
CA VAL A 170 -9.51 -12.70 2.53
C VAL A 170 -10.43 -12.06 1.49
N ALA A 171 -10.96 -12.86 0.55
CA ALA A 171 -11.91 -12.37 -0.44
C ALA A 171 -13.18 -11.82 0.23
N LEU A 172 -13.72 -12.54 1.22
CA LEU A 172 -14.88 -12.09 1.99
C LEU A 172 -14.64 -10.74 2.67
N VAL A 173 -13.47 -10.59 3.32
CA VAL A 173 -13.09 -9.31 3.96
C VAL A 173 -13.00 -8.17 2.96
N ILE A 174 -12.37 -8.40 1.80
CA ILE A 174 -12.25 -7.38 0.75
C ILE A 174 -13.64 -7.03 0.18
N VAL A 175 -14.49 -8.03 -0.09
CA VAL A 175 -15.86 -7.81 -0.57
C VAL A 175 -16.67 -7.03 0.46
N ALA A 176 -16.58 -7.36 1.74
CA ALA A 176 -17.24 -6.61 2.81
C ALA A 176 -16.77 -5.14 2.84
N LEU A 177 -15.46 -4.89 2.70
CA LEU A 177 -14.89 -3.54 2.62
C LEU A 177 -15.44 -2.75 1.42
N VAL A 178 -15.51 -3.38 0.24
CA VAL A 178 -16.12 -2.77 -0.97
C VAL A 178 -17.59 -2.45 -0.74
N LEU A 179 -18.36 -3.38 -0.16
CA LEU A 179 -19.77 -3.20 0.11
C LEU A 179 -20.05 -2.04 1.09
N VAL A 180 -19.21 -1.85 2.09
CA VAL A 180 -19.28 -0.67 2.99
C VAL A 180 -19.11 0.63 2.21
N CYS A 181 -18.26 0.65 1.21
CA CYS A 181 -18.03 1.85 0.39
C CYS A 181 -19.16 2.12 -0.61
N VAL A 182 -19.77 1.07 -1.19
CA VAL A 182 -20.64 1.19 -2.38
C VAL A 182 -22.13 1.00 -2.03
N SER A 183 -22.45 0.13 -1.05
CA SER A 183 -23.82 -0.27 -0.79
C SER A 183 -24.48 0.56 0.32
N PRO A 184 -25.55 1.34 0.01
CA PRO A 184 -26.32 2.05 1.02
C PRO A 184 -26.93 1.11 2.06
N LEU A 185 -27.30 -0.11 1.68
CA LEU A 185 -27.85 -1.12 2.61
C LEU A 185 -26.81 -1.51 3.65
N VAL A 186 -25.56 -1.77 3.23
CA VAL A 186 -24.48 -2.14 4.16
C VAL A 186 -24.09 -0.95 5.04
N GLN A 187 -24.09 0.27 4.49
CA GLN A 187 -23.88 1.49 5.28
C GLN A 187 -24.97 1.67 6.34
N ASN A 188 -26.23 1.43 5.99
CA ASN A 188 -27.35 1.50 6.94
C ASN A 188 -27.25 0.40 8.02
N LEU A 189 -26.83 -0.81 7.64
CA LEU A 189 -26.57 -1.89 8.58
C LEU A 189 -25.42 -1.54 9.53
N ALA A 190 -24.33 -0.93 9.01
CA ALA A 190 -23.22 -0.44 9.84
C ALA A 190 -23.69 0.66 10.82
N ARG A 191 -24.51 1.62 10.36
CA ARG A 191 -25.11 2.65 11.23
C ARG A 191 -25.98 2.03 12.32
N TRP A 192 -26.81 1.04 11.98
CA TRP A 192 -27.63 0.30 12.92
C TRP A 192 -26.77 -0.44 13.94
N ALA A 193 -25.73 -1.16 13.50
CA ALA A 193 -24.81 -1.85 14.38
C ALA A 193 -24.09 -0.90 15.37
N LEU A 194 -23.69 0.29 14.92
CA LEU A 194 -23.13 1.35 15.77
C LEU A 194 -24.14 1.85 16.84
N GLY A 195 -25.44 1.59 16.64
CA GLY A 195 -26.48 1.88 17.61
C GLY A 195 -26.42 1.04 18.89
N PHE A 196 -25.82 -0.16 18.84
CA PHE A 196 -25.65 -1.06 19.99
C PHE A 196 -24.44 -0.74 20.87
N LEU A 197 -23.61 0.26 20.50
CA LEU A 197 -22.48 0.65 21.31
C LEU A 197 -22.90 1.21 22.67
N PRO A 198 -22.12 1.00 23.74
CA PRO A 198 -22.40 1.50 25.06
C PRO A 198 -22.65 3.02 25.08
N LYS A 199 -23.61 3.48 25.89
CA LYS A 199 -24.02 4.90 25.97
C LYS A 199 -23.07 5.77 26.81
N THR A 200 -21.84 5.34 27.08
CA THR A 200 -20.86 6.17 27.78
C THR A 200 -20.34 7.29 26.85
N GLU A 201 -20.01 8.44 27.42
CA GLU A 201 -19.57 9.63 26.68
C GLU A 201 -18.47 9.36 25.68
N LYS A 202 -17.47 8.58 26.08
CA LYS A 202 -16.37 8.14 25.21
C LYS A 202 -16.82 7.34 23.98
N TRP A 203 -17.81 6.46 24.12
CA TRP A 203 -18.36 5.65 23.03
C TRP A 203 -19.31 6.44 22.16
N GLN A 204 -20.05 7.41 22.74
CA GLN A 204 -20.91 8.31 21.96
C GLN A 204 -20.08 9.20 21.03
N GLN A 205 -18.95 9.74 21.50
CA GLN A 205 -18.05 10.54 20.67
C GLN A 205 -17.45 9.68 19.53
N ARG A 206 -16.94 8.48 19.85
CA ARG A 206 -16.44 7.56 18.80
C ARG A 206 -17.50 7.16 17.79
N ARG A 207 -18.74 6.95 18.24
CA ARG A 207 -19.87 6.67 17.35
C ARG A 207 -20.13 7.83 16.40
N ALA A 208 -20.14 9.06 16.90
CA ALA A 208 -20.30 10.25 16.06
C ALA A 208 -19.20 10.33 15.00
N ASP A 209 -17.93 10.16 15.39
CA ASP A 209 -16.80 10.15 14.48
C ASP A 209 -16.92 9.06 13.40
N TRP A 210 -17.35 7.86 13.77
CA TRP A 210 -17.50 6.75 12.80
C TRP A 210 -18.70 6.96 11.87
N LEU A 211 -19.79 7.54 12.36
CA LEU A 211 -20.94 7.90 11.51
C LEU A 211 -20.56 8.97 10.50
N GLU A 212 -19.83 10.00 10.92
CA GLU A 212 -19.30 11.04 10.02
C GLU A 212 -18.38 10.42 8.96
N GLN A 213 -17.46 9.54 9.35
CA GLN A 213 -16.57 8.85 8.40
C GLN A 213 -17.35 8.00 7.40
N LEU A 214 -18.41 7.28 7.81
CA LEU A 214 -19.28 6.53 6.92
C LEU A 214 -20.01 7.43 5.92
N ASP A 215 -20.49 8.59 6.36
CA ASP A 215 -21.19 9.55 5.49
C ASP A 215 -20.25 10.18 4.47
N VAL A 216 -19.05 10.56 4.89
CA VAL A 216 -18.00 11.07 4.00
C VAL A 216 -17.60 10.00 2.98
N LEU A 217 -17.32 8.77 3.44
CA LEU A 217 -16.93 7.66 2.57
C LEU A 217 -18.04 7.35 1.55
N GLY A 218 -19.30 7.29 1.97
CA GLY A 218 -20.44 7.07 1.09
C GLY A 218 -20.65 8.18 0.07
N THR A 219 -20.37 9.43 0.42
CA THR A 219 -20.46 10.57 -0.47
C THR A 219 -19.34 10.56 -1.51
N GLU A 220 -18.08 10.41 -1.08
CA GLU A 220 -16.93 10.36 -1.98
C GLU A 220 -16.99 9.13 -2.91
N SER A 221 -17.47 7.98 -2.41
CA SER A 221 -17.69 6.78 -3.22
C SER A 221 -18.67 7.03 -4.36
N ARG A 222 -19.83 7.62 -4.04
CA ARG A 222 -20.86 7.91 -5.06
C ARG A 222 -20.35 8.87 -6.13
N LEU A 223 -19.63 9.93 -5.73
CA LEU A 223 -19.07 10.90 -6.65
C LEU A 223 -18.00 10.27 -7.55
N LEU A 224 -17.12 9.43 -6.99
CA LEU A 224 -16.06 8.78 -7.76
C LEU A 224 -16.65 7.72 -8.70
N LEU A 225 -17.58 6.89 -8.24
CA LEU A 225 -18.18 5.80 -9.01
C LEU A 225 -19.13 6.29 -10.11
N ALA A 226 -19.65 7.51 -10.02
CA ALA A 226 -20.39 8.17 -11.09
C ALA A 226 -19.52 8.41 -12.34
N ASP A 227 -18.21 8.65 -12.16
CA ASP A 227 -17.24 8.81 -13.24
C ASP A 227 -16.59 7.46 -13.61
N LYS A 228 -17.29 6.71 -14.46
CA LYS A 228 -16.84 5.37 -14.91
C LYS A 228 -15.47 5.41 -15.60
N ALA A 229 -15.21 6.44 -16.40
CA ALA A 229 -13.92 6.58 -17.10
C ALA A 229 -12.76 6.72 -16.09
N ARG A 230 -12.97 7.49 -15.03
CA ARG A 230 -12.00 7.64 -13.94
C ARG A 230 -11.81 6.34 -13.17
N CYS A 231 -12.87 5.61 -12.88
CA CYS A 231 -12.77 4.29 -12.25
C CYS A 231 -11.93 3.31 -13.09
N VAL A 232 -12.16 3.26 -14.39
CA VAL A 232 -11.37 2.42 -15.32
C VAL A 232 -9.90 2.84 -15.32
N GLN A 233 -9.60 4.15 -15.35
CA GLN A 233 -8.23 4.65 -15.26
C GLN A 233 -7.55 4.22 -13.94
N ILE A 234 -8.26 4.31 -12.81
CA ILE A 234 -7.74 3.88 -11.50
C ILE A 234 -7.43 2.39 -11.51
N PHE A 235 -8.37 1.55 -11.97
CA PHE A 235 -8.16 0.10 -12.05
C PHE A 235 -7.00 -0.27 -13.00
N ALA A 236 -6.90 0.39 -14.16
CA ALA A 236 -5.80 0.16 -15.10
C ALA A 236 -4.44 0.51 -14.50
N LEU A 237 -4.33 1.67 -13.83
CA LEU A 237 -3.09 2.08 -13.14
C LEU A 237 -2.74 1.15 -11.98
N GLN A 238 -3.72 0.73 -11.18
CA GLN A 238 -3.53 -0.23 -10.11
C GLN A 238 -3.09 -1.61 -10.64
N ALA A 239 -3.71 -2.09 -11.73
CA ALA A 239 -3.34 -3.34 -12.37
C ALA A 239 -1.92 -3.29 -12.95
N LEU A 240 -1.56 -2.19 -13.63
CA LEU A 240 -0.21 -1.97 -14.14
C LEU A 240 0.82 -1.94 -13.01
N LYS A 241 0.52 -1.24 -11.93
CA LYS A 241 1.37 -1.18 -10.73
C LYS A 241 1.63 -2.57 -10.14
N LEU A 242 0.59 -3.39 -9.99
CA LEU A 242 0.71 -4.76 -9.48
C LEU A 242 1.45 -5.66 -10.46
N PHE A 243 1.15 -5.55 -11.75
CA PHE A 243 1.86 -6.30 -12.79
C PHE A 243 3.38 -6.07 -12.73
N LEU A 244 3.82 -4.81 -12.67
CA LEU A 244 5.24 -4.47 -12.56
C LEU A 244 5.86 -4.97 -11.25
N LEU A 245 5.16 -4.83 -10.13
CA LEU A 245 5.60 -5.36 -8.85
C LEU A 245 5.79 -6.88 -8.90
N PHE A 246 4.85 -7.60 -9.53
CA PHE A 246 4.89 -9.05 -9.62
C PHE A 246 5.92 -9.56 -10.65
N CYS A 247 6.46 -8.70 -11.50
CA CYS A 247 7.61 -9.03 -12.35
C CYS A 247 8.92 -9.15 -11.53
N LEU A 248 9.02 -8.52 -10.36
CA LEU A 248 10.26 -8.50 -9.58
C LEU A 248 10.78 -9.89 -9.23
N PRO A 249 10.00 -10.82 -8.60
CA PRO A 249 10.51 -12.14 -8.28
C PRO A 249 10.91 -12.93 -9.53
N TRP A 250 10.19 -12.77 -10.65
CA TRP A 250 10.55 -13.45 -11.89
C TRP A 250 11.90 -12.96 -12.44
N LEU A 251 12.15 -11.64 -12.42
CA LEU A 251 13.44 -11.10 -12.83
C LEU A 251 14.57 -11.54 -11.90
N CYS A 252 14.33 -11.55 -10.58
CA CYS A 252 15.31 -12.06 -9.62
C CYS A 252 15.68 -13.53 -9.94
N ILE A 253 14.67 -14.40 -10.13
CA ILE A 253 14.88 -15.80 -10.51
C ILE A 253 15.70 -15.91 -11.81
N ARG A 254 15.39 -15.09 -12.84
CA ARG A 254 16.09 -15.11 -14.12
C ARG A 254 17.51 -14.59 -14.03
N PHE A 255 17.73 -13.50 -13.31
CA PHE A 255 19.06 -12.88 -13.18
C PHE A 255 20.01 -13.75 -12.36
N MET A 256 19.49 -14.46 -11.37
CA MET A 256 20.26 -15.42 -10.55
C MET A 256 20.38 -16.80 -11.20
N GLN A 257 19.81 -17.00 -12.40
CA GLN A 257 19.85 -18.27 -13.15
C GLN A 257 19.29 -19.49 -12.35
N LEU A 258 18.28 -19.22 -11.52
CA LEU A 258 17.63 -20.23 -10.69
C LEU A 258 16.63 -21.07 -11.49
N SER A 259 15.99 -22.01 -10.80
CA SER A 259 15.01 -22.95 -11.37
C SER A 259 13.98 -22.28 -12.30
N PRO A 260 13.60 -22.91 -13.44
CA PRO A 260 12.80 -22.28 -14.48
C PRO A 260 11.31 -22.25 -14.16
N LEU A 261 10.90 -21.40 -13.21
CA LEU A 261 9.50 -21.05 -13.07
C LEU A 261 9.06 -20.15 -14.24
N SER A 262 7.95 -20.51 -14.90
CA SER A 262 7.42 -19.68 -15.99
C SER A 262 6.90 -18.33 -15.44
N PHE A 263 6.92 -17.30 -16.29
CA PHE A 263 6.43 -15.98 -15.95
C PHE A 263 5.02 -16.00 -15.33
N ALA A 264 4.08 -16.71 -15.97
CA ALA A 264 2.70 -16.80 -15.49
C ALA A 264 2.58 -17.47 -14.10
N ARG A 265 3.42 -18.47 -13.81
CA ARG A 265 3.44 -19.12 -12.49
C ARG A 265 3.97 -18.18 -11.41
N VAL A 266 5.01 -17.41 -11.71
CA VAL A 266 5.53 -16.41 -10.78
C VAL A 266 4.52 -15.29 -10.54
N GLN A 267 3.82 -14.81 -11.59
CA GLN A 267 2.72 -13.85 -11.44
C GLN A 267 1.61 -14.40 -10.52
N LEU A 268 1.23 -15.67 -10.68
CA LEU A 268 0.27 -16.34 -9.78
C LEU A 268 0.80 -16.35 -8.34
N LEU A 269 1.98 -16.92 -8.11
CA LEU A 269 2.54 -17.08 -6.76
C LEU A 269 2.70 -15.72 -6.06
N THR A 270 3.19 -14.70 -6.78
CA THR A 270 3.38 -13.36 -6.20
C THR A 270 2.05 -12.66 -5.92
N SER A 271 1.05 -12.83 -6.80
CA SER A 271 -0.28 -12.27 -6.55
C SER A 271 -0.95 -12.92 -5.34
N LEU A 272 -0.83 -14.24 -5.20
CA LEU A 272 -1.32 -14.98 -4.03
C LEU A 272 -0.54 -14.61 -2.76
N MET A 273 0.78 -14.43 -2.86
CA MET A 273 1.61 -13.95 -1.75
C MET A 273 1.07 -12.60 -1.19
N LEU A 274 0.90 -11.61 -2.07
CA LEU A 274 0.39 -10.31 -1.65
C LEU A 274 -1.06 -10.42 -1.12
N PHE A 275 -1.87 -11.28 -1.73
CA PHE A 275 -3.25 -11.52 -1.30
C PHE A 275 -3.31 -12.15 0.09
N VAL A 276 -2.58 -13.27 0.31
CA VAL A 276 -2.54 -14.00 1.58
C VAL A 276 -1.89 -13.18 2.69
N SER A 277 -0.89 -12.34 2.36
CA SER A 277 -0.25 -11.46 3.34
C SER A 277 -1.23 -10.51 4.03
N ASN A 278 -2.39 -10.22 3.42
CA ASN A 278 -3.45 -9.42 4.06
C ASN A 278 -4.16 -10.13 5.23
N ALA A 279 -4.07 -11.46 5.32
CA ALA A 279 -4.63 -12.26 6.43
C ALA A 279 -3.62 -12.47 7.56
N LEU A 280 -2.34 -12.15 7.34
CA LEU A 280 -1.29 -12.39 8.31
C LEU A 280 -1.00 -11.13 9.15
N PRO A 281 -0.59 -11.30 10.42
CA PRO A 281 -0.14 -10.19 11.23
C PRO A 281 0.99 -9.41 10.54
N ASN A 282 0.89 -8.10 10.56
CA ASN A 282 1.77 -7.21 9.80
C ASN A 282 2.24 -6.05 10.68
N VAL A 283 3.54 -5.84 10.72
CA VAL A 283 4.16 -4.67 11.35
C VAL A 283 4.95 -3.93 10.27
N ALA A 284 4.45 -2.79 9.82
CA ALA A 284 5.06 -1.97 8.76
C ALA A 284 5.30 -2.69 7.42
N GLY A 285 4.53 -3.73 7.10
CA GLY A 285 4.74 -4.55 5.89
C GLY A 285 5.80 -5.63 6.06
N MET A 286 6.31 -5.86 7.28
CA MET A 286 7.25 -6.93 7.60
C MET A 286 6.55 -8.10 8.30
N GLY A 287 7.07 -9.30 8.10
CA GLY A 287 6.55 -10.55 8.65
C GLY A 287 5.51 -11.21 7.76
N SER A 288 4.44 -10.52 7.39
CA SER A 288 3.35 -11.10 6.59
C SER A 288 3.76 -11.44 5.15
N ILE A 289 4.51 -10.55 4.50
CA ILE A 289 4.99 -10.76 3.12
C ILE A 289 6.04 -11.86 3.09
N GLU A 290 7.01 -11.84 4.02
CA GLU A 290 8.05 -12.86 4.13
C GLU A 290 7.44 -14.23 4.37
N THR A 291 6.53 -14.34 5.33
CA THR A 291 5.84 -15.60 5.64
C THR A 291 5.04 -16.10 4.45
N ALA A 292 4.25 -15.22 3.78
CA ALA A 292 3.48 -15.61 2.61
C ALA A 292 4.39 -15.99 1.43
N PHE A 293 5.52 -15.29 1.24
CA PHE A 293 6.50 -15.60 0.20
C PHE A 293 7.10 -17.00 0.43
N LEU A 294 7.63 -17.23 1.63
CA LEU A 294 8.21 -18.52 1.99
C LEU A 294 7.17 -19.66 1.85
N LEU A 295 5.95 -19.44 2.35
CA LEU A 295 4.87 -20.42 2.26
C LEU A 295 4.58 -20.87 0.82
N LEU A 296 4.56 -19.92 -0.11
CA LEU A 296 4.17 -20.19 -1.50
C LEU A 296 5.35 -20.64 -2.36
N TYR A 297 6.54 -20.07 -2.17
CA TYR A 297 7.68 -20.33 -3.05
C TYR A 297 8.53 -21.54 -2.61
N SER A 298 8.53 -21.92 -1.32
CA SER A 298 9.31 -23.08 -0.83
C SER A 298 8.88 -24.42 -1.40
N SER A 299 7.67 -24.49 -1.97
CA SER A 299 7.22 -25.70 -2.69
C SER A 299 7.84 -25.82 -4.10
N PHE A 300 8.47 -24.78 -4.61
CA PHE A 300 8.92 -24.70 -6.01
C PHE A 300 10.39 -24.33 -6.18
N LEU A 301 11.01 -23.77 -5.14
CA LEU A 301 12.41 -23.38 -5.11
C LEU A 301 13.09 -23.97 -3.86
N PRO A 302 14.36 -24.39 -3.95
CA PRO A 302 15.17 -24.75 -2.78
C PRO A 302 15.27 -23.61 -1.76
N SER A 303 15.38 -23.91 -0.48
CA SER A 303 15.33 -22.94 0.61
C SER A 303 16.32 -21.77 0.48
N GLY A 304 17.56 -22.03 0.02
CA GLY A 304 18.56 -20.97 -0.21
C GLY A 304 18.17 -20.04 -1.36
N GLU A 305 17.58 -20.58 -2.43
CA GLU A 305 17.12 -19.80 -3.58
C GLU A 305 15.92 -18.92 -3.21
N VAL A 306 14.94 -19.49 -2.48
CA VAL A 306 13.76 -18.75 -1.99
C VAL A 306 14.19 -17.53 -1.18
N MET A 307 15.15 -17.69 -0.26
CA MET A 307 15.61 -16.61 0.60
C MET A 307 16.31 -15.51 -0.21
N SER A 308 17.15 -15.89 -1.18
CA SER A 308 17.85 -14.93 -2.04
C SER A 308 16.87 -14.12 -2.90
N VAL A 309 15.85 -14.77 -3.49
CA VAL A 309 14.80 -14.08 -4.26
C VAL A 309 13.96 -13.17 -3.37
N LEU A 310 13.58 -13.64 -2.18
CA LEU A 310 12.86 -12.85 -1.19
C LEU A 310 13.66 -11.59 -0.80
N MET A 311 14.95 -11.72 -0.51
CA MET A 311 15.79 -10.58 -0.14
C MET A 311 15.89 -9.55 -1.24
N LEU A 312 16.13 -9.96 -2.49
CA LEU A 312 16.16 -9.03 -3.64
C LEU A 312 14.80 -8.36 -3.84
N TYR A 313 13.72 -9.12 -3.73
CA TYR A 313 12.37 -8.56 -3.78
C TYR A 313 12.16 -7.50 -2.69
N ARG A 314 12.58 -7.78 -1.44
CA ARG A 314 12.45 -6.83 -0.32
C ARG A 314 13.36 -5.61 -0.46
N ILE A 315 14.58 -5.80 -0.96
CA ILE A 315 15.48 -4.66 -1.27
C ILE A 315 14.78 -3.70 -2.23
N ALA A 316 14.25 -4.20 -3.33
CA ALA A 316 13.66 -3.38 -4.37
C ALA A 316 12.29 -2.79 -3.98
N SER A 317 11.41 -3.60 -3.37
CA SER A 317 10.01 -3.22 -3.12
C SER A 317 9.78 -2.55 -1.76
N TYR A 318 10.70 -2.68 -0.82
CA TYR A 318 10.54 -2.16 0.53
C TYR A 318 11.69 -1.26 0.97
N TYR A 319 12.92 -1.77 1.13
CA TYR A 319 14.01 -1.00 1.73
C TYR A 319 14.43 0.19 0.87
N PHE A 320 14.64 -0.03 -0.42
CA PHE A 320 14.99 1.05 -1.36
C PHE A 320 13.85 2.06 -1.52
N VAL A 321 12.62 1.58 -1.64
CA VAL A 321 11.43 2.42 -1.75
C VAL A 321 11.24 3.26 -0.48
N PHE A 322 11.50 2.69 0.70
CA PHE A 322 11.45 3.45 1.94
C PHE A 322 12.48 4.57 1.96
N ALA A 323 13.75 4.27 1.64
CA ALA A 323 14.81 5.29 1.60
C ALA A 323 14.47 6.42 0.60
N ALA A 324 13.98 6.06 -0.60
CA ALA A 324 13.52 7.02 -1.59
C ALA A 324 12.31 7.84 -1.10
N SER A 325 11.37 7.20 -0.39
CA SER A 325 10.18 7.88 0.14
C SER A 325 10.50 8.88 1.24
N ALA A 326 11.54 8.64 2.04
CA ALA A 326 12.03 9.61 3.02
C ALA A 326 12.49 10.90 2.32
N VAL A 327 13.31 10.77 1.27
CA VAL A 327 13.73 11.92 0.45
C VAL A 327 12.52 12.60 -0.20
N GLY A 328 11.61 11.80 -0.80
CA GLY A 328 10.39 12.30 -1.42
C GLY A 328 9.50 13.08 -0.45
N PHE A 329 9.31 12.59 0.78
CA PHE A 329 8.56 13.25 1.84
C PHE A 329 9.13 14.63 2.20
N PHE A 330 10.43 14.73 2.43
CA PHE A 330 11.07 16.02 2.75
C PHE A 330 11.01 17.00 1.57
N LEU A 331 11.13 16.52 0.34
CA LEU A 331 10.96 17.36 -0.84
C LEU A 331 9.52 17.85 -0.99
N ALA A 332 8.53 16.98 -0.77
CA ALA A 332 7.11 17.34 -0.78
C ALA A 332 6.80 18.42 0.27
N GLN A 333 7.30 18.23 1.49
CA GLN A 333 7.14 19.20 2.57
C GLN A 333 7.73 20.57 2.25
N ARG A 334 8.94 20.61 1.68
CA ARG A 334 9.58 21.88 1.23
C ARG A 334 8.80 22.58 0.11
N ARG A 335 8.13 21.83 -0.75
CA ARG A 335 7.30 22.39 -1.83
C ARG A 335 6.03 23.03 -1.29
N LEU A 336 5.37 22.38 -0.33
CA LEU A 336 4.18 22.94 0.34
C LEU A 336 4.49 24.27 1.02
N THR A 337 5.64 24.40 1.69
CA THR A 337 6.01 25.64 2.37
C THR A 337 6.39 26.79 1.44
N ARG A 338 6.73 26.50 0.17
CA ARG A 338 7.10 27.51 -0.84
C ARG A 338 5.92 28.02 -1.67
N THR A 339 4.79 27.31 -1.65
CA THR A 339 3.58 27.72 -2.35
C THR A 339 2.71 28.47 -1.35
N PRO A 340 2.52 29.82 -1.48
CA PRO A 340 1.60 30.52 -0.60
C PRO A 340 0.20 29.93 -0.75
N PRO A 341 -0.62 29.91 0.32
CA PRO A 341 -2.00 29.46 0.25
C PRO A 341 -2.70 30.26 -0.87
N LYS A 342 -3.27 29.58 -1.85
CA LYS A 342 -4.20 30.24 -2.76
C LYS A 342 -5.37 30.68 -1.88
N GLU A 343 -5.53 32.01 -1.75
CA GLU A 343 -6.72 32.57 -1.16
C GLU A 343 -7.94 32.01 -1.88
N ALA A 344 -8.83 31.40 -1.09
CA ALA A 344 -10.06 30.77 -1.56
C ALA A 344 -11.14 31.84 -1.74
#